data_3ff452d368cb6c6bc229e04691a44256
#
_entry.id   3ff452d368cb6c6bc229e04691a44256
#
_cell.length_a   1.000
_cell.length_b   1.000
_cell.length_c   1.000
_cell.angle_alpha   90.00
_cell.angle_beta   90.00
_cell.angle_gamma   90.00
#
_symmetry.space_group_name_H-M   'P 1'
#
loop_
_entity.id
_entity.type
_entity.pdbx_description
1 polymer ?
#
loop_
_entity_poly.entity_id
_entity_poly.type
_entity_poly.pdbx_seq_one_letter_code
_entity_poly.pdbx_strand_id
1 'polypeptide(L)'
;MTERRARRRPGENRERLIEAGLTEFGLSGYHGTSTARIAARAGVPQPHVYANFRTKQELFFACVESAARRIRDRAASGGSLAFGSDRLGATSDSSVALTDSSDARLLLQASAAAAVPELRPLLNAELGALHLALGEHAYAVVLAQGAAALRSGFTAAE
;
A
#
# COMPACT_ATOMS: atom_id res chain seq x y z
N MET A 1 9.03 -36.27 -16.76
CA MET A 1 9.34 -35.00 -17.40
C MET A 1 9.41 -33.94 -16.31
N THR A 2 10.63 -33.58 -15.93
CA THR A 2 10.85 -32.59 -14.85
C THR A 2 10.72 -31.20 -15.46
N GLU A 3 9.62 -30.51 -15.19
CA GLU A 3 9.43 -29.12 -15.58
C GLU A 3 10.56 -28.28 -14.96
N ARG A 4 11.42 -27.78 -15.81
CA ARG A 4 12.52 -26.91 -15.48
C ARG A 4 11.93 -25.56 -15.05
N ARG A 5 11.72 -25.41 -13.74
CA ARG A 5 11.26 -24.14 -13.11
C ARG A 5 12.17 -23.03 -13.62
N ALA A 6 11.63 -22.16 -14.47
CA ALA A 6 12.34 -21.05 -15.06
C ALA A 6 13.07 -20.27 -13.96
N ARG A 7 14.38 -20.03 -14.14
CA ARG A 7 15.22 -19.30 -13.20
C ARG A 7 14.70 -17.85 -13.15
N ARG A 8 14.04 -17.49 -12.03
CA ARG A 8 13.46 -16.15 -11.84
C ARG A 8 14.51 -15.06 -11.97
N ARG A 9 14.12 -13.91 -12.53
CA ARG A 9 15.01 -12.75 -12.70
C ARG A 9 15.43 -12.22 -11.31
N PRO A 10 16.68 -11.71 -11.17
CA PRO A 10 17.09 -11.01 -9.96
C PRO A 10 16.11 -9.87 -9.65
N GLY A 11 15.66 -9.76 -8.40
CA GLY A 11 14.67 -8.75 -7.97
C GLY A 11 13.20 -9.14 -8.08
N GLU A 12 12.81 -10.09 -8.93
CA GLU A 12 11.40 -10.50 -9.10
C GLU A 12 10.75 -10.95 -7.79
N ASN A 13 11.46 -11.71 -6.96
CA ASN A 13 10.92 -12.14 -5.66
C ASN A 13 10.71 -10.94 -4.71
N ARG A 14 11.58 -9.94 -4.76
CA ARG A 14 11.46 -8.74 -3.93
C ARG A 14 10.21 -7.94 -4.30
N GLU A 15 9.96 -7.75 -5.59
CA GLU A 15 8.76 -7.05 -6.08
C GLU A 15 7.48 -7.80 -5.70
N ARG A 16 7.45 -9.12 -5.89
CA ARG A 16 6.30 -9.95 -5.51
C ARG A 16 6.03 -9.91 -4.01
N LEU A 17 7.07 -9.86 -3.18
CA LEU A 17 6.93 -9.73 -1.73
C LEU A 17 6.39 -8.36 -1.34
N ILE A 18 6.80 -7.28 -2.02
CA ILE A 18 6.24 -5.95 -1.81
C ILE A 18 4.76 -5.91 -2.19
N GLU A 19 4.36 -6.44 -3.36
CA GLU A 19 2.96 -6.49 -3.78
C GLU A 19 2.07 -7.29 -2.82
N ALA A 20 2.57 -8.46 -2.39
CA ALA A 20 1.88 -9.26 -1.38
C ALA A 20 1.80 -8.54 -0.04
N GLY A 21 2.88 -7.85 0.34
CA GLY A 21 2.96 -7.05 1.57
C GLY A 21 2.00 -5.86 1.56
N LEU A 22 1.88 -5.14 0.45
CA LEU A 22 0.90 -4.06 0.26
C LEU A 22 -0.51 -4.53 0.61
N THR A 23 -0.89 -5.69 0.10
CA THR A 23 -2.21 -6.28 0.37
C THR A 23 -2.35 -6.73 1.82
N GLU A 24 -1.42 -7.53 2.34
CA GLU A 24 -1.53 -8.13 3.67
C GLU A 24 -1.43 -7.09 4.79
N PHE A 25 -0.48 -6.16 4.70
CA PHE A 25 -0.37 -5.07 5.67
C PHE A 25 -1.53 -4.09 5.57
N GLY A 26 -2.03 -3.83 4.36
CA GLY A 26 -3.21 -3.00 4.16
C GLY A 26 -4.46 -3.58 4.82
N LEU A 27 -4.63 -4.90 4.80
CA LEU A 27 -5.79 -5.59 5.39
C LEU A 27 -5.70 -5.74 6.91
N SER A 28 -4.53 -6.10 7.42
CA SER A 28 -4.35 -6.57 8.80
C SER A 28 -3.44 -5.67 9.66
N GLY A 29 -2.88 -4.63 9.08
CA GLY A 29 -1.91 -3.75 9.74
C GLY A 29 -0.56 -4.43 9.99
N TYR A 30 0.37 -3.67 10.58
CA TYR A 30 1.71 -4.16 10.86
C TYR A 30 1.71 -5.38 11.79
N HIS A 31 1.01 -5.30 12.93
CA HIS A 31 1.03 -6.36 13.93
C HIS A 31 0.23 -7.60 13.50
N GLY A 32 -0.91 -7.42 12.83
CA GLY A 32 -1.79 -8.50 12.40
C GLY A 32 -1.30 -9.30 11.20
N THR A 33 -0.25 -8.84 10.52
CA THR A 33 0.32 -9.51 9.35
C THR A 33 1.51 -10.38 9.73
N SER A 34 1.60 -11.61 9.20
CA SER A 34 2.79 -12.45 9.32
C SER A 34 3.57 -12.53 8.00
N THR A 35 4.90 -12.67 8.11
CA THR A 35 5.76 -12.89 6.92
C THR A 35 5.45 -14.19 6.19
N ALA A 36 4.91 -15.19 6.89
CA ALA A 36 4.44 -16.44 6.28
C ALA A 36 3.24 -16.20 5.35
N ARG A 37 2.25 -15.37 5.77
CA ARG A 37 1.11 -15.00 4.92
C ARG A 37 1.56 -14.22 3.68
N ILE A 38 2.50 -13.30 3.84
CA ILE A 38 3.08 -12.55 2.72
C ILE A 38 3.79 -13.50 1.75
N ALA A 39 4.60 -14.44 2.25
CA ALA A 39 5.28 -15.42 1.43
C ALA A 39 4.29 -16.31 0.64
N ALA A 40 3.25 -16.79 1.31
CA ALA A 40 2.19 -17.60 0.70
C ALA A 40 1.48 -16.82 -0.43
N ARG A 41 1.07 -15.56 -0.18
CA ARG A 41 0.45 -14.69 -1.20
C ARG A 41 1.40 -14.41 -2.36
N ALA A 42 2.68 -14.17 -2.09
CA ALA A 42 3.70 -13.94 -3.11
C ALA A 42 4.04 -15.19 -3.93
N GLY A 43 3.61 -16.38 -3.48
CA GLY A 43 3.98 -17.65 -4.10
C GLY A 43 5.49 -17.93 -4.02
N VAL A 44 6.12 -17.54 -2.90
CA VAL A 44 7.53 -17.80 -2.62
C VAL A 44 7.69 -18.54 -1.29
N PRO A 45 8.72 -19.39 -1.14
CA PRO A 45 9.03 -20.00 0.16
C PRO A 45 9.34 -18.94 1.22
N GLN A 46 8.89 -19.15 2.46
CA GLN A 46 9.10 -18.20 3.55
C GLN A 46 10.57 -17.80 3.78
N PRO A 47 11.59 -18.69 3.66
CA PRO A 47 12.99 -18.27 3.76
C PRO A 47 13.40 -17.19 2.75
N HIS A 48 12.73 -17.10 1.61
CA HIS A 48 13.00 -16.05 0.61
C HIS A 48 12.55 -14.66 1.08
N VAL A 49 11.64 -14.54 2.03
CA VAL A 49 11.32 -13.26 2.66
C VAL A 49 12.56 -12.71 3.33
N TYR A 50 13.20 -13.51 4.18
CA TYR A 50 14.40 -13.10 4.93
C TYR A 50 15.66 -12.99 4.07
N ALA A 51 15.69 -13.63 2.90
CA ALA A 51 16.74 -13.42 1.90
C ALA A 51 16.64 -12.04 1.21
N ASN A 52 15.44 -11.43 1.17
CA ASN A 52 15.19 -10.13 0.54
C ASN A 52 15.03 -8.99 1.54
N PHE A 53 14.54 -9.28 2.75
CA PHE A 53 14.28 -8.31 3.82
C PHE A 53 14.73 -8.90 5.14
N ARG A 54 15.65 -8.24 5.83
CA ARG A 54 16.23 -8.72 7.10
C ARG A 54 15.19 -8.85 8.20
N THR A 55 14.18 -7.98 8.18
CA THR A 55 13.12 -7.91 9.18
C THR A 55 11.76 -7.67 8.54
N LYS A 56 10.68 -8.02 9.26
CA LYS A 56 9.31 -7.64 8.90
C LYS A 56 9.14 -6.12 8.78
N GLN A 57 9.85 -5.38 9.62
CA GLN A 57 9.86 -3.92 9.60
C GLN A 57 10.41 -3.38 8.28
N GLU A 58 11.55 -3.91 7.81
CA GLU A 58 12.15 -3.51 6.54
C GLU A 58 11.20 -3.79 5.35
N LEU A 59 10.54 -4.95 5.34
CA LEU A 59 9.52 -5.26 4.35
C LEU A 59 8.33 -4.30 4.42
N PHE A 60 7.87 -3.97 5.63
CA PHE A 60 6.76 -3.04 5.82
C PHE A 60 7.09 -1.64 5.27
N PHE A 61 8.29 -1.11 5.57
CA PHE A 61 8.75 0.17 5.03
C PHE A 61 8.87 0.15 3.51
N ALA A 62 9.40 -0.92 2.92
CA ALA A 62 9.48 -1.05 1.48
C ALA A 62 8.08 -1.03 0.81
N CYS A 63 7.07 -1.59 1.49
CA CYS A 63 5.68 -1.52 1.03
C CYS A 63 5.13 -0.08 1.13
N VAL A 64 5.35 0.61 2.25
CA VAL A 64 4.89 2.00 2.45
C VAL A 64 5.55 2.94 1.44
N GLU A 65 6.85 2.84 1.25
CA GLU A 65 7.60 3.61 0.26
C GLU A 65 7.08 3.36 -1.17
N SER A 66 6.79 2.11 -1.51
CA SER A 66 6.22 1.76 -2.82
C SER A 66 4.84 2.36 -3.04
N ALA A 67 3.95 2.29 -2.05
CA ALA A 67 2.62 2.91 -2.10
C ALA A 67 2.71 4.44 -2.24
N ALA A 68 3.54 5.08 -1.41
CA ALA A 68 3.73 6.52 -1.44
C ALA A 68 4.28 7.00 -2.78
N ARG A 69 5.25 6.28 -3.36
CA ARG A 69 5.79 6.58 -4.68
C ARG A 69 4.71 6.49 -5.76
N ARG A 70 3.92 5.41 -5.80
CA ARG A 70 2.84 5.24 -6.78
C ARG A 70 1.83 6.37 -6.72
N ILE A 71 1.48 6.82 -5.53
CA ILE A 71 0.55 7.92 -5.33
C ILE A 71 1.16 9.24 -5.80
N ARG A 72 2.43 9.52 -5.47
CA ARG A 72 3.13 10.71 -5.99
C ARG A 72 3.20 10.72 -7.52
N ASP A 73 3.53 9.58 -8.12
CA ASP A 73 3.65 9.46 -9.58
C ASP A 73 2.31 9.69 -10.27
N ARG A 74 1.21 9.19 -9.71
CA ARG A 74 -0.15 9.46 -10.22
C ARG A 74 -0.54 10.92 -10.08
N ALA A 75 -0.25 11.53 -8.95
CA ALA A 75 -0.53 12.94 -8.72
C ALA A 75 0.27 13.84 -9.70
N ALA A 76 1.53 13.51 -9.96
CA ALA A 76 2.39 14.24 -10.91
C ALA A 76 1.97 14.03 -12.37
N SER A 77 1.42 12.87 -12.73
CA SER A 77 0.98 12.54 -14.09
C SER A 77 -0.35 13.20 -14.50
N GLY A 78 -0.85 14.15 -13.72
CA GLY A 78 -2.08 14.87 -14.04
C GLY A 78 -3.34 14.04 -13.87
N GLY A 79 -3.31 13.07 -12.96
CA GLY A 79 -4.52 12.53 -12.37
C GLY A 79 -5.28 13.71 -11.76
N SER A 80 -6.16 14.30 -12.56
CA SER A 80 -6.90 15.51 -12.21
C SER A 80 -7.61 15.27 -10.89
N LEU A 81 -7.18 15.98 -9.86
CA LEU A 81 -8.03 16.30 -8.73
C LEU A 81 -9.16 17.18 -9.28
N ALA A 82 -10.04 16.61 -10.11
CA ALA A 82 -11.24 17.28 -10.56
C ALA A 82 -12.21 17.36 -9.38
N PHE A 83 -11.86 18.19 -8.41
CA PHE A 83 -12.86 18.88 -7.63
C PHE A 83 -13.42 20.00 -8.53
N GLY A 84 -14.35 19.61 -9.41
CA GLY A 84 -15.19 20.57 -10.11
C GLY A 84 -16.02 21.31 -9.10
N SER A 85 -15.63 22.55 -8.84
CA SER A 85 -16.61 23.57 -8.49
C SER A 85 -17.66 23.53 -9.60
N ASP A 86 -18.91 23.36 -9.18
CA ASP A 86 -20.09 23.57 -10.01
C ASP A 86 -20.40 22.53 -11.10
N ARG A 87 -21.09 21.45 -10.67
CA ARG A 87 -22.23 20.92 -11.41
C ARG A 87 -23.04 19.96 -10.54
N LEU A 88 -24.16 20.48 -10.01
CA LEU A 88 -25.31 19.68 -9.60
C LEU A 88 -25.80 18.88 -10.81
N GLY A 89 -25.74 17.55 -10.72
CA GLY A 89 -26.46 16.66 -11.61
C GLY A 89 -25.61 15.93 -12.64
N ALA A 90 -24.89 14.89 -12.22
CA ALA A 90 -24.64 13.71 -13.05
C ALA A 90 -24.29 12.51 -12.17
N THR A 91 -25.11 11.53 -12.30
CA THR A 91 -24.98 10.16 -11.77
C THR A 91 -23.62 9.55 -12.05
N SER A 92 -23.12 8.85 -11.02
CA SER A 92 -22.29 7.66 -11.05
C SER A 92 -20.92 7.69 -11.75
N ASP A 93 -19.91 7.34 -10.95
CA ASP A 93 -18.83 6.43 -11.32
C ASP A 93 -17.68 6.97 -12.18
N SER A 94 -17.20 8.16 -11.84
CA SER A 94 -15.89 8.63 -12.33
C SER A 94 -15.16 9.44 -11.25
N SER A 95 -15.17 8.96 -10.00
CA SER A 95 -14.10 9.34 -9.08
C SER A 95 -12.86 8.60 -9.57
N VAL A 96 -12.04 9.27 -10.39
CA VAL A 96 -10.69 8.81 -10.68
C VAL A 96 -10.03 8.61 -9.33
N ALA A 97 -9.97 7.36 -8.88
CA ALA A 97 -9.37 7.01 -7.62
C ALA A 97 -7.91 7.47 -7.70
N LEU A 98 -7.54 8.45 -6.88
CA LEU A 98 -6.16 8.96 -6.78
C LEU A 98 -5.17 7.85 -6.47
N THR A 99 -5.69 6.71 -6.00
CA THR A 99 -4.86 5.61 -5.54
C THR A 99 -5.61 4.29 -5.70
N ASP A 100 -4.85 3.23 -5.85
CA ASP A 100 -5.34 1.88 -5.67
C ASP A 100 -5.84 1.70 -4.23
N SER A 101 -6.92 0.98 -4.05
CA SER A 101 -7.49 0.73 -2.72
C SER A 101 -6.51 0.03 -1.78
N SER A 102 -5.57 -0.73 -2.31
CA SER A 102 -4.51 -1.40 -1.53
C SER A 102 -3.47 -0.41 -1.03
N ASP A 103 -3.03 0.54 -1.89
CA ASP A 103 -2.10 1.60 -1.52
C ASP A 103 -2.70 2.50 -0.43
N ALA A 104 -3.96 2.92 -0.63
CA ALA A 104 -4.67 3.78 0.34
C ALA A 104 -4.87 3.09 1.70
N ARG A 105 -5.26 1.80 1.71
CA ARG A 105 -5.38 1.01 2.95
C ARG A 105 -4.06 0.91 3.68
N LEU A 106 -2.98 0.63 2.95
CA LEU A 106 -1.66 0.53 3.55
C LEU A 106 -1.23 1.85 4.20
N LEU A 107 -1.44 3.00 3.54
CA LEU A 107 -1.09 4.30 4.11
C LEU A 107 -1.89 4.62 5.37
N LEU A 108 -3.17 4.26 5.42
CA LEU A 108 -3.96 4.38 6.64
C LEU A 108 -3.38 3.52 7.77
N GLN A 109 -3.04 2.26 7.49
CA GLN A 109 -2.42 1.36 8.46
C GLN A 109 -1.02 1.85 8.88
N ALA A 110 -0.25 2.43 7.98
CA ALA A 110 1.04 3.04 8.28
C ALA A 110 0.90 4.25 9.21
N SER A 111 -0.12 5.09 8.99
CA SER A 111 -0.42 6.22 9.87
C SER A 111 -0.76 5.75 11.29
N ALA A 112 -1.54 4.68 11.43
CA ALA A 112 -1.82 4.08 12.73
C ALA A 112 -0.57 3.43 13.35
N ALA A 113 0.27 2.77 12.55
CA ALA A 113 1.51 2.14 13.00
C ALA A 113 2.59 3.15 13.44
N ALA A 114 2.47 4.42 13.06
CA ALA A 114 3.36 5.49 13.54
C ALA A 114 3.21 5.76 15.06
N ALA A 115 2.18 5.21 15.71
CA ALA A 115 2.09 5.18 17.17
C ALA A 115 3.14 4.27 17.82
N VAL A 116 3.68 3.28 17.09
CA VAL A 116 4.71 2.35 17.56
C VAL A 116 6.07 3.05 17.55
N PRO A 117 6.78 3.16 18.70
CA PRO A 117 8.02 3.94 18.78
C PRO A 117 9.09 3.54 17.77
N GLU A 118 9.26 2.23 17.53
CA GLU A 118 10.29 1.69 16.64
C GLU A 118 10.01 1.98 15.17
N LEU A 119 8.73 2.17 14.78
CA LEU A 119 8.32 2.45 13.41
C LEU A 119 8.23 3.95 13.13
N ARG A 120 7.99 4.74 14.18
CA ARG A 120 7.66 6.16 14.10
C ARG A 120 8.63 7.01 13.26
N PRO A 121 9.96 6.94 13.45
CA PRO A 121 10.86 7.87 12.78
C PRO A 121 10.79 7.74 11.25
N LEU A 122 10.81 6.50 10.75
CA LEU A 122 10.78 6.22 9.32
C LEU A 122 9.40 6.47 8.72
N LEU A 123 8.33 6.08 9.43
CA LEU A 123 6.96 6.32 8.96
C LEU A 123 6.64 7.81 8.91
N ASN A 124 7.01 8.58 9.93
CA ASN A 124 6.78 10.03 9.93
C ASN A 124 7.55 10.73 8.81
N ALA A 125 8.76 10.30 8.50
CA ALA A 125 9.54 10.85 7.39
C ALA A 125 8.84 10.59 6.04
N GLU A 126 8.43 9.36 5.76
CA GLU A 126 7.81 8.99 4.49
C GLU A 126 6.39 9.58 4.34
N LEU A 127 5.56 9.47 5.39
CA LEU A 127 4.21 10.02 5.39
C LEU A 127 4.22 11.55 5.34
N GLY A 128 5.16 12.20 6.03
CA GLY A 128 5.36 13.64 5.98
C GLY A 128 5.80 14.12 4.60
N ALA A 129 6.71 13.41 3.95
CA ALA A 129 7.13 13.70 2.57
C ALA A 129 5.96 13.54 1.58
N LEU A 130 5.13 12.52 1.75
CA LEU A 130 3.93 12.32 0.93
C LEU A 130 2.91 13.43 1.17
N HIS A 131 2.64 13.78 2.44
CA HIS A 131 1.73 14.86 2.81
C HIS A 131 2.18 16.20 2.19
N LEU A 132 3.46 16.52 2.29
CA LEU A 132 4.02 17.74 1.70
C LEU A 132 3.88 17.74 0.17
N ALA A 133 4.09 16.61 -0.49
CA ALA A 133 3.98 16.49 -1.94
C ALA A 133 2.54 16.60 -2.47
N LEU A 134 1.56 16.09 -1.73
CA LEU A 134 0.14 16.08 -2.12
C LEU A 134 -0.61 17.33 -1.65
N GLY A 135 -0.20 17.93 -0.54
CA GLY A 135 -0.94 18.94 0.21
C GLY A 135 -2.03 18.33 1.10
N GLU A 136 -2.51 19.12 2.06
CA GLU A 136 -3.45 18.72 3.11
C GLU A 136 -4.69 17.97 2.58
N HIS A 137 -5.36 18.59 1.61
CA HIS A 137 -6.63 18.08 1.10
C HIS A 137 -6.49 16.73 0.40
N ALA A 138 -5.52 16.59 -0.53
CA ALA A 138 -5.32 15.36 -1.27
C ALA A 138 -4.84 14.22 -0.36
N TYR A 139 -3.98 14.51 0.61
CA TYR A 139 -3.55 13.56 1.60
C TYR A 139 -4.73 13.03 2.44
N ALA A 140 -5.61 13.93 2.91
CA ALA A 140 -6.82 13.56 3.64
C ALA A 140 -7.76 12.66 2.81
N VAL A 141 -7.91 12.95 1.50
CA VAL A 141 -8.70 12.11 0.57
C VAL A 141 -8.12 10.71 0.46
N VAL A 142 -6.80 10.56 0.34
CA VAL A 142 -6.14 9.25 0.29
C VAL A 142 -6.43 8.43 1.56
N LEU A 143 -6.32 9.03 2.73
CA LEU A 143 -6.63 8.34 4.00
C LEU A 143 -8.10 7.96 4.10
N ALA A 144 -9.02 8.83 3.65
CA ALA A 144 -10.45 8.55 3.62
C ALA A 144 -10.80 7.39 2.68
N GLN A 145 -10.14 7.30 1.51
CA GLN A 145 -10.26 6.17 0.59
C GLN A 145 -9.77 4.87 1.23
N GLY A 146 -8.66 4.90 1.96
CA GLY A 146 -8.16 3.76 2.72
C GLY A 146 -9.17 3.25 3.75
N ALA A 147 -9.79 4.16 4.49
CA ALA A 147 -10.83 3.83 5.48
C ALA A 147 -12.08 3.25 4.81
N ALA A 148 -12.52 3.81 3.68
CA ALA A 148 -13.64 3.28 2.91
C ALA A 148 -13.36 1.86 2.40
N ALA A 149 -12.17 1.63 1.85
CA ALA A 149 -11.75 0.34 1.32
C ALA A 149 -11.63 -0.75 2.40
N LEU A 150 -11.27 -0.40 3.65
CA LEU A 150 -11.29 -1.32 4.79
C LEU A 150 -12.73 -1.73 5.13
N ARG A 151 -13.66 -0.79 5.18
CA ARG A 151 -15.08 -1.09 5.48
C ARG A 151 -15.69 -2.03 4.45
N SER A 152 -15.44 -1.80 3.16
CA SER A 152 -15.97 -2.64 2.08
C SER A 152 -15.46 -4.09 2.13
N GLY A 153 -14.25 -4.31 2.64
CA GLY A 153 -13.69 -5.65 2.82
C GLY A 153 -14.36 -6.47 3.93
N PHE A 154 -15.03 -5.83 4.89
CA PHE A 154 -15.76 -6.52 5.97
C PHE A 154 -17.16 -6.97 5.53
N THR A 155 -17.79 -6.33 4.57
CA THR A 155 -19.15 -6.66 4.11
C THR A 155 -19.20 -7.79 3.09
N ALA A 156 -18.08 -8.22 2.54
CA ALA A 156 -18.00 -9.29 1.54
C ALA A 156 -17.76 -10.69 2.14
N ALA A 157 -17.74 -10.84 3.45
CA ALA A 157 -17.42 -12.09 4.17
C ALA A 157 -18.63 -12.72 4.88
N GLU A 158 -19.89 -12.32 4.54
CA GLU A 158 -21.11 -13.00 4.97
C GLU A 158 -21.71 -13.90 3.87
#